data_ce1822bbae053bd41391516727e209f3
#
_entry.id   ce1822bbae053bd41391516727e209f3
#
_cell.length_a   1.000
_cell.length_b   1.000
_cell.length_c   1.000
_cell.angle_alpha   90.00
_cell.angle_beta   90.00
_cell.angle_gamma   90.00
#
_symmetry.space_group_name_H-M   'P 1'
#
loop_
_entity.id
_entity.type
_entity.pdbx_description
1 polymer ?
#
loop_
_entity_poly.entity_id
_entity_poly.type
_entity_poly.pdbx_seq_one_letter_code
_entity_poly.pdbx_strand_id
1 'polypeptide(L)'
;MRIAGFSLDCERLPAPLPIWRATVRAETWRVLARGVSEQGGRLLALWASDCTRGAAGSFVVSAAYVVREGLLWLELPLGERHASYPDLAPLFPSAARMQRAAADLLGVTAEGAADQRPWLNHGAWPAGCFPLRHEAQEKNAEVAGEVSDYAFVRVEGDGVHEIPVGPVHAGIIEPGHFRFSVVGEKVLRLEQRLGYKHKGIEQRFTELPPLEAYRLAGRVSGDSTVAYAWAWCMALESLAGCRVSERATSLRALLLERERVANHLGDLGALGNDAAFAFGLAQFSRLREDWLRLARDALGHRLMMDCIVPGGVAADIDQATSDRLARQCDLIEREVQVLRQIYDEHAGLQDRFMTTGRVTPELAACLGLTGLAGRASGQATDLRCDQPWPPYDRLAVKISTQRNGDVAARVAVRFDEIQESLRLLRLLLAQLGEGETRSALRLPPKTACGAGWVEGWRGEIFVALLWDGEGGANAIRRCHLHDPSWQNWPVLEHAVIGNIVPDFPLINKSFNLSYAGHDL
;
A
#
# COMPACT_ATOMS: atom_id res chain seq x y z
N MET A 1 11.13 -6.69 23.71
CA MET A 1 10.69 -5.29 23.44
C MET A 1 9.86 -4.77 24.60
N ARG A 2 9.91 -3.45 24.91
CA ARG A 2 9.08 -2.86 26.00
C ARG A 2 8.09 -1.86 25.41
N ILE A 3 6.80 -2.06 25.64
CA ILE A 3 5.71 -1.16 25.21
C ILE A 3 4.72 -1.00 26.37
N ALA A 4 4.34 0.23 26.69
CA ALA A 4 3.42 0.56 27.80
C ALA A 4 3.79 -0.12 29.14
N GLY A 5 5.08 -0.25 29.44
CA GLY A 5 5.56 -0.94 30.65
C GLY A 5 5.59 -2.47 30.58
N PHE A 6 5.01 -3.08 29.55
CA PHE A 6 5.06 -4.53 29.34
C PHE A 6 6.36 -4.95 28.66
N SER A 7 6.97 -6.01 29.15
CA SER A 7 8.05 -6.71 28.46
C SER A 7 7.45 -7.78 27.56
N LEU A 8 7.53 -7.57 26.25
CA LEU A 8 7.07 -8.53 25.27
C LEU A 8 8.21 -9.48 24.89
N ASP A 9 7.92 -10.77 24.96
CA ASP A 9 8.76 -11.81 24.37
C ASP A 9 8.47 -11.82 22.85
N CYS A 10 9.43 -11.30 22.08
CA CYS A 10 9.28 -11.10 20.64
C CYS A 10 10.30 -11.96 19.90
N GLU A 11 9.83 -12.73 18.95
CA GLU A 11 10.66 -13.38 17.93
C GLU A 11 11.04 -12.34 16.85
N ARG A 12 12.33 -12.26 16.48
CA ARG A 12 12.76 -11.48 15.32
C ARG A 12 12.70 -12.36 14.08
N LEU A 13 11.93 -11.94 13.08
CA LEU A 13 11.89 -12.64 11.80
C LEU A 13 13.20 -12.41 11.01
N PRO A 14 13.67 -13.40 10.23
CA PRO A 14 14.90 -13.29 9.45
C PRO A 14 14.68 -12.45 8.16
N ALA A 15 14.17 -11.22 8.33
CA ALA A 15 13.97 -10.23 7.27
C ALA A 15 15.10 -9.19 7.26
N PRO A 16 15.36 -8.50 6.12
CA PRO A 16 16.34 -7.42 6.06
C PRO A 16 16.01 -6.26 7.00
N LEU A 17 14.73 -5.96 7.17
CA LEU A 17 14.23 -4.95 8.11
C LEU A 17 13.97 -5.58 9.50
N PRO A 18 13.99 -4.76 10.57
CA PRO A 18 13.67 -5.23 11.91
C PRO A 18 12.16 -5.49 12.04
N ILE A 19 11.76 -6.75 11.95
CA ILE A 19 10.37 -7.20 12.12
C ILE A 19 10.31 -8.14 13.32
N TRP A 20 9.46 -7.77 14.29
CA TRP A 20 9.28 -8.45 15.57
C TRP A 20 7.88 -9.05 15.64
N ARG A 21 7.75 -10.30 16.01
CA ARG A 21 6.47 -11.00 16.15
C ARG A 21 6.27 -11.44 17.59
N ALA A 22 5.04 -11.26 18.13
CA ALA A 22 4.68 -11.73 19.45
C ALA A 22 3.22 -12.14 19.52
N THR A 23 2.93 -13.18 20.31
CA THR A 23 1.56 -13.59 20.63
C THR A 23 1.14 -12.94 21.95
N VAL A 24 -0.07 -12.39 21.99
CA VAL A 24 -0.62 -11.66 23.13
C VAL A 24 -1.97 -12.21 23.56
N ARG A 25 -2.44 -11.80 24.76
CA ARG A 25 -3.76 -12.14 25.29
C ARG A 25 -4.74 -10.97 25.07
N ALA A 26 -6.04 -11.27 25.11
CA ALA A 26 -7.09 -10.29 24.90
C ALA A 26 -7.00 -9.09 25.86
N GLU A 27 -6.64 -9.33 27.15
CA GLU A 27 -6.52 -8.29 28.16
C GLU A 27 -5.41 -7.27 27.84
N THR A 28 -4.36 -7.72 27.14
CA THR A 28 -3.21 -6.87 26.78
C THR A 28 -3.34 -6.23 25.40
N TRP A 29 -4.25 -6.72 24.53
CA TRP A 29 -4.41 -6.27 23.16
C TRP A 29 -4.57 -4.75 23.03
N ARG A 30 -5.61 -4.17 23.66
CA ARG A 30 -5.85 -2.72 23.63
C ARG A 30 -4.83 -1.92 24.43
N VAL A 31 -4.29 -2.48 25.49
CA VAL A 31 -3.29 -1.80 26.33
C VAL A 31 -2.00 -1.58 25.54
N LEU A 32 -1.55 -2.62 24.81
CA LEU A 32 -0.37 -2.52 23.95
C LEU A 32 -0.62 -1.56 22.77
N ALA A 33 -1.78 -1.65 22.13
CA ALA A 33 -2.18 -0.73 21.06
C ALA A 33 -2.16 0.74 21.53
N ARG A 34 -2.68 1.01 22.74
CA ARG A 34 -2.62 2.33 23.37
C ARG A 34 -1.18 2.77 23.61
N GLY A 35 -0.36 1.89 24.18
CA GLY A 35 1.06 2.19 24.41
C GLY A 35 1.84 2.48 23.13
N VAL A 36 1.52 1.80 22.03
CA VAL A 36 2.07 2.13 20.71
C VAL A 36 1.67 3.54 20.29
N SER A 37 0.37 3.87 20.38
CA SER A 37 -0.15 5.20 20.03
C SER A 37 0.48 6.32 20.89
N GLU A 38 0.58 6.12 22.19
CA GLU A 38 1.18 7.08 23.13
C GLU A 38 2.68 7.31 22.87
N GLN A 39 3.38 6.34 22.31
CA GLN A 39 4.78 6.45 21.91
C GLN A 39 4.97 6.99 20.48
N GLY A 40 3.89 7.45 19.84
CA GLY A 40 3.92 7.97 18.48
C GLY A 40 4.05 6.89 17.39
N GLY A 41 3.81 5.62 17.73
CA GLY A 41 3.70 4.54 16.76
C GLY A 41 2.37 4.57 16.02
N ARG A 42 2.27 3.87 14.89
CA ARG A 42 1.07 3.83 14.05
C ARG A 42 0.70 2.40 13.65
N LEU A 43 -0.57 2.18 13.40
CA LEU A 43 -1.06 0.92 12.84
C LEU A 43 -0.74 0.90 11.33
N LEU A 44 -0.01 -0.12 10.88
CA LEU A 44 0.23 -0.37 9.46
C LEU A 44 -0.87 -1.26 8.86
N ALA A 45 -1.16 -2.40 9.48
CA ALA A 45 -2.13 -3.36 8.96
C ALA A 45 -2.86 -4.08 10.10
N LEU A 46 -4.11 -4.49 9.82
CA LEU A 46 -4.89 -5.38 10.68
C LEU A 46 -5.60 -6.40 9.80
N TRP A 47 -5.49 -7.67 10.15
CA TRP A 47 -6.12 -8.77 9.40
C TRP A 47 -6.44 -9.95 10.32
N ALA A 48 -7.20 -10.90 9.79
CA ALA A 48 -7.45 -12.17 10.48
C ALA A 48 -6.93 -13.36 9.65
N SER A 49 -6.73 -14.48 10.32
CA SER A 49 -6.29 -15.74 9.73
C SER A 49 -7.08 -16.92 10.31
N ASP A 50 -7.46 -17.87 9.45
CA ASP A 50 -7.99 -19.16 9.87
C ASP A 50 -6.80 -20.09 10.17
N CYS A 51 -6.58 -20.38 11.46
CA CYS A 51 -5.56 -21.30 11.95
C CYS A 51 -6.17 -22.54 12.62
N THR A 52 -7.44 -22.85 12.35
CA THR A 52 -8.17 -23.95 12.97
C THR A 52 -7.56 -25.31 12.66
N ARG A 53 -6.98 -25.50 11.46
CA ARG A 53 -6.25 -26.71 11.05
C ARG A 53 -4.77 -26.74 11.46
N GLY A 54 -4.26 -25.66 12.06
CA GLY A 54 -2.87 -25.56 12.49
C GLY A 54 -2.68 -25.85 13.98
N ALA A 55 -1.44 -25.71 14.47
CA ALA A 55 -1.10 -25.89 15.87
C ALA A 55 -1.86 -24.94 16.83
N ALA A 56 -2.34 -23.80 16.34
CA ALA A 56 -3.12 -22.83 17.13
C ALA A 56 -4.57 -23.28 17.36
N GLY A 57 -5.15 -24.13 16.48
CA GLY A 57 -6.52 -24.65 16.59
C GLY A 57 -7.61 -23.58 16.68
N SER A 58 -7.36 -22.36 16.19
CA SER A 58 -8.23 -21.21 16.38
C SER A 58 -8.09 -20.17 15.28
N PHE A 59 -8.99 -19.19 15.24
CA PHE A 59 -8.77 -17.95 14.49
C PHE A 59 -7.72 -17.08 15.18
N VAL A 60 -6.98 -16.32 14.39
CA VAL A 60 -5.98 -15.37 14.91
C VAL A 60 -6.26 -14.01 14.28
N VAL A 61 -6.40 -12.96 15.10
CA VAL A 61 -6.32 -11.59 14.60
C VAL A 61 -4.90 -11.07 14.77
N SER A 62 -4.41 -10.41 13.74
CA SER A 62 -3.06 -9.84 13.67
C SER A 62 -3.11 -8.34 13.48
N ALA A 63 -2.21 -7.61 14.15
CA ALA A 63 -2.00 -6.19 13.93
C ALA A 63 -0.50 -5.91 13.80
N ALA A 64 -0.12 -5.23 12.72
CA ALA A 64 1.24 -4.78 12.48
C ALA A 64 1.35 -3.29 12.80
N TYR A 65 2.26 -2.94 13.70
CA TYR A 65 2.52 -1.57 14.13
C TYR A 65 3.91 -1.11 13.72
N VAL A 66 4.02 0.09 13.21
CA VAL A 66 5.32 0.75 13.03
C VAL A 66 5.69 1.42 14.34
N VAL A 67 6.79 1.00 14.90
CA VAL A 67 7.37 1.53 16.14
C VAL A 67 8.83 1.95 15.89
N ARG A 68 9.46 2.62 16.84
CA ARG A 68 10.85 3.08 16.69
C ARG A 68 11.82 1.94 16.38
N GLU A 69 11.62 0.77 16.95
CA GLU A 69 12.47 -0.42 16.80
C GLU A 69 12.19 -1.23 15.53
N GLY A 70 11.27 -0.79 14.68
CA GLY A 70 10.89 -1.46 13.43
C GLY A 70 9.40 -1.76 13.36
N LEU A 71 9.04 -2.91 12.81
CA LEU A 71 7.68 -3.40 12.72
C LEU A 71 7.39 -4.39 13.85
N LEU A 72 6.32 -4.14 14.61
CA LEU A 72 5.81 -5.04 15.64
C LEU A 72 4.53 -5.73 15.13
N TRP A 73 4.60 -7.03 14.85
CA TRP A 73 3.47 -7.86 14.50
C TRP A 73 2.95 -8.59 15.74
N LEU A 74 1.80 -8.15 16.23
CA LEU A 74 1.10 -8.78 17.35
C LEU A 74 0.03 -9.74 16.83
N GLU A 75 -0.05 -10.91 17.44
CA GLU A 75 -1.07 -11.93 17.18
C GLU A 75 -1.89 -12.19 18.44
N LEU A 76 -3.20 -12.16 18.28
CA LEU A 76 -4.17 -12.54 19.31
C LEU A 76 -4.94 -13.78 18.85
N PRO A 77 -4.66 -14.96 19.40
CA PRO A 77 -5.48 -16.16 19.20
C PRO A 77 -6.88 -15.96 19.78
N LEU A 78 -7.91 -16.35 19.01
CA LEU A 78 -9.31 -16.23 19.37
C LEU A 78 -9.93 -17.61 19.57
N GLY A 79 -10.95 -17.70 20.44
CA GLY A 79 -11.67 -18.95 20.64
C GLY A 79 -12.54 -19.33 19.43
N GLU A 80 -12.73 -20.62 19.20
CA GLU A 80 -13.53 -21.13 18.06
C GLU A 80 -15.01 -20.66 18.08
N ARG A 81 -15.59 -20.50 19.28
CA ARG A 81 -17.01 -20.16 19.44
C ARG A 81 -17.33 -18.67 19.33
N HIS A 82 -16.39 -17.81 19.64
CA HIS A 82 -16.53 -16.35 19.58
C HIS A 82 -15.25 -15.76 18.96
N ALA A 83 -15.26 -15.68 17.63
CA ALA A 83 -14.15 -15.06 16.90
C ALA A 83 -14.26 -13.53 16.96
N SER A 84 -14.11 -12.95 18.17
CA SER A 84 -14.17 -11.52 18.40
C SER A 84 -12.96 -11.02 19.19
N TYR A 85 -12.65 -9.75 19.02
CA TYR A 85 -11.51 -9.07 19.65
C TYR A 85 -11.84 -7.60 19.94
N PRO A 86 -11.14 -6.96 20.90
CA PRO A 86 -11.41 -5.56 21.25
C PRO A 86 -11.10 -4.59 20.11
N ASP A 87 -12.04 -3.67 19.81
CA ASP A 87 -11.93 -2.64 18.76
C ASP A 87 -10.70 -1.75 18.92
N LEU A 88 -9.97 -1.52 17.82
CA LEU A 88 -8.81 -0.64 17.72
C LEU A 88 -9.12 0.71 17.06
N ALA A 89 -10.28 0.90 16.43
CA ALA A 89 -10.61 2.13 15.71
C ALA A 89 -10.58 3.40 16.58
N PRO A 90 -10.93 3.37 17.89
CA PRO A 90 -10.77 4.54 18.76
C PRO A 90 -9.33 4.99 18.99
N LEU A 91 -8.35 4.10 18.80
CA LEU A 91 -6.92 4.39 18.91
C LEU A 91 -6.27 4.67 17.56
N PHE A 92 -6.71 3.95 16.53
CA PHE A 92 -6.22 4.03 15.17
C PHE A 92 -7.42 4.03 14.21
N PRO A 93 -7.92 5.19 13.77
CA PRO A 93 -9.10 5.28 12.91
C PRO A 93 -8.99 4.46 11.60
N SER A 94 -7.77 4.28 11.08
CA SER A 94 -7.49 3.43 9.92
C SER A 94 -7.89 1.95 10.13
N ALA A 95 -7.98 1.47 11.37
CA ALA A 95 -8.40 0.11 11.68
C ALA A 95 -9.85 -0.17 11.28
N ALA A 96 -10.74 0.84 11.28
CA ALA A 96 -12.18 0.64 11.11
C ALA A 96 -12.53 -0.17 9.85
N ARG A 97 -11.96 0.18 8.69
CA ARG A 97 -12.21 -0.55 7.43
C ARG A 97 -11.52 -1.90 7.39
N MET A 98 -10.32 -2.02 7.95
CA MET A 98 -9.59 -3.29 8.05
C MET A 98 -10.34 -4.30 8.93
N GLN A 99 -10.94 -3.86 10.02
CA GLN A 99 -11.78 -4.68 10.91
C GLN A 99 -13.04 -5.18 10.20
N ARG A 100 -13.69 -4.32 9.42
CA ARG A 100 -14.84 -4.69 8.59
C ARG A 100 -14.48 -5.72 7.52
N ALA A 101 -13.31 -5.55 6.86
CA ALA A 101 -12.80 -6.53 5.91
C ALA A 101 -12.50 -7.89 6.56
N ALA A 102 -11.93 -7.91 7.77
CA ALA A 102 -11.71 -9.15 8.54
C ALA A 102 -13.05 -9.84 8.89
N ALA A 103 -14.09 -9.06 9.22
CA ALA A 103 -15.44 -9.59 9.45
C ALA A 103 -16.06 -10.17 8.19
N ASP A 104 -15.95 -9.49 7.04
CA ASP A 104 -16.49 -9.96 5.77
C ASP A 104 -15.80 -11.25 5.28
N LEU A 105 -14.46 -11.32 5.41
CA LEU A 105 -13.67 -12.40 4.83
C LEU A 105 -13.58 -13.65 5.74
N LEU A 106 -13.65 -13.48 7.05
CA LEU A 106 -13.42 -14.55 8.03
C LEU A 106 -14.45 -14.65 9.13
N GLY A 107 -15.40 -13.68 9.24
CA GLY A 107 -16.36 -13.62 10.34
C GLY A 107 -15.71 -13.30 11.70
N VAL A 108 -14.55 -12.66 11.69
CA VAL A 108 -13.82 -12.23 12.89
C VAL A 108 -14.19 -10.78 13.18
N THR A 109 -14.89 -10.51 14.27
CA THR A 109 -15.53 -9.22 14.54
C THR A 109 -14.84 -8.41 15.64
N ALA A 110 -14.81 -7.08 15.47
CA ALA A 110 -14.30 -6.16 16.49
C ALA A 110 -15.41 -5.78 17.48
N GLU A 111 -15.24 -6.12 18.76
CA GLU A 111 -16.18 -5.83 19.84
C GLU A 111 -16.22 -4.34 20.15
N GLY A 112 -17.43 -3.76 20.08
CA GLY A 112 -17.66 -2.34 20.34
C GLY A 112 -17.37 -1.43 19.14
N ALA A 113 -17.10 -1.99 17.96
CA ALA A 113 -16.92 -1.21 16.74
C ALA A 113 -18.19 -0.43 16.38
N ALA A 114 -18.05 0.87 16.15
CA ALA A 114 -19.17 1.78 15.83
C ALA A 114 -19.75 1.52 14.43
N ASP A 115 -18.94 1.07 13.48
CA ASP A 115 -19.36 0.73 12.11
C ASP A 115 -19.09 -0.75 11.83
N GLN A 116 -20.18 -1.51 11.66
CA GLN A 116 -20.16 -2.94 11.37
C GLN A 116 -20.78 -3.26 9.99
N ARG A 117 -21.06 -2.24 9.16
CA ARG A 117 -21.59 -2.44 7.81
C ARG A 117 -20.57 -3.22 6.96
N PRO A 118 -21.02 -4.12 6.06
CA PRO A 118 -20.11 -4.84 5.16
C PRO A 118 -19.21 -3.89 4.38
N TRP A 119 -17.93 -4.26 4.18
CA TRP A 119 -16.98 -3.43 3.45
C TRP A 119 -16.63 -4.00 2.07
N LEU A 120 -16.18 -5.26 2.02
CA LEU A 120 -15.82 -5.96 0.78
C LEU A 120 -16.99 -6.80 0.23
N ASN A 121 -17.87 -7.29 1.10
CA ASN A 121 -19.04 -8.04 0.64
C ASN A 121 -20.12 -7.09 0.13
N HIS A 122 -20.28 -7.05 -1.20
CA HIS A 122 -21.35 -6.32 -1.90
C HIS A 122 -22.52 -7.23 -2.28
N GLY A 123 -22.73 -8.35 -1.56
CA GLY A 123 -23.63 -9.41 -1.94
C GLY A 123 -22.99 -10.44 -2.88
N ALA A 124 -21.66 -10.44 -2.99
CA ALA A 124 -20.94 -11.42 -3.82
C ALA A 124 -20.98 -12.82 -3.22
N TRP A 125 -21.12 -12.93 -1.91
CA TRP A 125 -21.30 -14.21 -1.20
C TRP A 125 -22.39 -14.11 -0.13
N PRO A 126 -23.08 -15.24 0.17
CA PRO A 126 -24.19 -15.26 1.12
C PRO A 126 -23.79 -14.91 2.56
N ALA A 127 -24.75 -14.48 3.36
CA ALA A 127 -24.56 -14.31 4.79
C ALA A 127 -24.09 -15.62 5.44
N GLY A 128 -23.06 -15.52 6.30
CA GLY A 128 -22.45 -16.68 6.97
C GLY A 128 -21.44 -17.46 6.11
N CYS A 129 -21.24 -17.09 4.85
CA CYS A 129 -20.13 -17.56 4.03
C CYS A 129 -18.93 -16.61 4.21
N PHE A 130 -17.76 -17.15 4.50
CA PHE A 130 -16.52 -16.38 4.72
C PHE A 130 -15.42 -16.92 3.79
N PRO A 131 -15.08 -16.21 2.71
CA PRO A 131 -14.25 -16.76 1.63
C PRO A 131 -12.87 -17.26 2.04
N LEU A 132 -12.28 -16.69 3.09
CA LEU A 132 -10.94 -17.10 3.57
C LEU A 132 -10.96 -18.18 4.64
N ARG A 133 -12.13 -18.73 5.00
CA ARG A 133 -12.20 -19.93 5.86
C ARG A 133 -11.95 -21.20 5.06
N HIS A 134 -11.27 -22.15 5.67
CA HIS A 134 -11.04 -23.47 5.07
C HIS A 134 -12.32 -24.18 4.62
N GLU A 135 -13.39 -24.06 5.39
CA GLU A 135 -14.70 -24.67 5.06
C GLU A 135 -15.33 -24.11 3.79
N ALA A 136 -15.12 -22.83 3.50
CA ALA A 136 -15.66 -22.19 2.30
C ALA A 136 -14.89 -22.64 1.05
N GLN A 137 -13.59 -22.85 1.18
CA GLN A 137 -12.72 -23.34 0.09
C GLN A 137 -13.12 -24.75 -0.36
N GLU A 138 -13.60 -25.61 0.55
CA GLU A 138 -14.06 -26.97 0.24
C GLU A 138 -15.42 -27.03 -0.45
N LYS A 139 -16.28 -26.04 -0.23
CA LYS A 139 -17.69 -26.08 -0.69
C LYS A 139 -17.91 -25.53 -2.09
N ASN A 140 -16.87 -24.96 -2.76
CA ASN A 140 -17.00 -24.29 -4.07
C ASN A 140 -18.34 -23.53 -4.17
N ALA A 141 -18.54 -22.53 -3.32
CA ALA A 141 -19.83 -21.87 -3.17
C ALA A 141 -20.10 -20.99 -4.42
N GLU A 142 -20.68 -21.58 -5.46
CA GLU A 142 -21.25 -20.88 -6.62
C GLU A 142 -22.52 -20.07 -6.28
N VAL A 143 -22.90 -20.00 -5.01
CA VAL A 143 -24.11 -19.31 -4.60
C VAL A 143 -23.81 -17.83 -4.43
N ALA A 144 -24.29 -17.02 -5.38
CA ALA A 144 -24.29 -15.57 -5.22
C ALA A 144 -25.15 -15.15 -4.03
N GLY A 145 -24.65 -14.20 -3.26
CA GLY A 145 -25.45 -13.55 -2.21
C GLY A 145 -26.49 -12.60 -2.81
N GLU A 146 -27.36 -12.09 -1.97
CA GLU A 146 -28.27 -11.02 -2.36
C GLU A 146 -27.55 -9.67 -2.31
N VAL A 147 -27.71 -8.86 -3.36
CA VAL A 147 -27.19 -7.49 -3.37
C VAL A 147 -27.93 -6.70 -2.30
N SER A 148 -27.22 -6.26 -1.28
CA SER A 148 -27.81 -5.45 -0.21
C SER A 148 -27.54 -3.97 -0.46
N ASP A 149 -28.57 -3.14 -0.17
CA ASP A 149 -28.40 -1.70 -0.15
C ASP A 149 -27.43 -1.29 0.97
N TYR A 150 -26.39 -0.55 0.61
CA TYR A 150 -25.45 0.01 1.59
C TYR A 150 -26.05 1.25 2.23
N ALA A 151 -26.23 1.21 3.54
CA ALA A 151 -26.82 2.33 4.30
C ALA A 151 -25.78 3.46 4.47
N PHE A 152 -25.75 4.41 3.53
CA PHE A 152 -24.94 5.62 3.67
C PHE A 152 -25.43 6.51 4.82
N VAL A 153 -24.50 7.22 5.46
CA VAL A 153 -24.85 8.15 6.54
C VAL A 153 -25.50 9.40 5.93
N ARG A 154 -26.72 9.68 6.31
CA ARG A 154 -27.45 10.88 5.87
C ARG A 154 -26.96 12.12 6.62
N VAL A 155 -26.87 13.22 5.90
CA VAL A 155 -26.66 14.56 6.46
C VAL A 155 -27.95 15.34 6.32
N GLU A 156 -28.50 15.80 7.45
CA GLU A 156 -29.77 16.54 7.49
C GLU A 156 -29.50 18.04 7.58
N GLY A 157 -30.36 18.86 6.99
CA GLY A 157 -30.28 20.32 7.01
C GLY A 157 -30.98 20.96 5.81
N ASP A 158 -31.31 22.25 5.93
CA ASP A 158 -31.94 22.99 4.86
C ASP A 158 -31.02 23.12 3.64
N GLY A 159 -31.54 22.75 2.46
CA GLY A 159 -30.78 22.80 1.21
C GLY A 159 -29.72 21.72 1.03
N VAL A 160 -29.60 20.76 1.98
CA VAL A 160 -28.69 19.61 1.83
C VAL A 160 -29.27 18.65 0.80
N HIS A 161 -28.45 18.23 -0.15
CA HIS A 161 -28.77 17.18 -1.10
C HIS A 161 -27.59 16.25 -1.32
N GLU A 162 -27.84 15.05 -1.84
CA GLU A 162 -26.83 14.04 -2.11
C GLU A 162 -26.51 13.97 -3.60
N ILE A 163 -25.21 13.85 -3.92
CA ILE A 163 -24.71 13.60 -5.28
C ILE A 163 -23.98 12.26 -5.29
N PRO A 164 -24.55 11.21 -5.92
CA PRO A 164 -23.87 9.93 -6.10
C PRO A 164 -22.93 10.00 -7.32
N VAL A 165 -21.68 9.54 -7.16
CA VAL A 165 -20.68 9.46 -8.23
C VAL A 165 -20.12 8.04 -8.29
N GLY A 166 -20.15 7.42 -9.45
CA GLY A 166 -19.74 6.02 -9.63
C GLY A 166 -20.81 5.00 -9.19
N PRO A 167 -20.50 3.69 -9.11
CA PRO A 167 -19.14 3.11 -9.08
C PRO A 167 -18.38 3.13 -10.41
N VAL A 168 -19.06 3.20 -11.55
CA VAL A 168 -18.42 3.24 -12.86
C VAL A 168 -18.13 4.69 -13.24
N HIS A 169 -16.87 4.94 -13.59
CA HIS A 169 -16.37 6.24 -14.06
C HIS A 169 -15.99 6.17 -15.54
N ALA A 170 -15.46 7.27 -16.07
CA ALA A 170 -14.96 7.31 -17.43
C ALA A 170 -13.58 6.64 -17.55
N GLY A 171 -13.38 5.92 -18.67
CA GLY A 171 -12.08 5.48 -19.14
C GLY A 171 -11.36 4.48 -18.25
N ILE A 172 -10.19 4.85 -17.75
CA ILE A 172 -9.25 3.97 -17.04
C ILE A 172 -9.37 4.02 -15.51
N ILE A 173 -10.32 4.78 -14.97
CA ILE A 173 -10.53 4.86 -13.53
C ILE A 173 -11.21 3.59 -13.04
N GLU A 174 -10.62 2.90 -12.07
CA GLU A 174 -11.20 1.71 -11.47
C GLU A 174 -12.46 2.06 -10.66
N PRO A 175 -13.41 1.11 -10.48
CA PRO A 175 -14.69 1.40 -9.88
C PRO A 175 -14.62 1.70 -8.38
N GLY A 176 -15.33 2.72 -7.96
CA GLY A 176 -15.54 3.12 -6.58
C GLY A 176 -16.73 4.07 -6.50
N HIS A 177 -17.54 3.98 -5.46
CA HIS A 177 -18.68 4.87 -5.28
C HIS A 177 -18.35 5.97 -4.27
N PHE A 178 -18.74 7.19 -4.60
CA PHE A 178 -18.53 8.40 -3.81
C PHE A 178 -19.88 9.08 -3.59
N ARG A 179 -20.36 9.12 -2.34
CA ARG A 179 -21.59 9.76 -1.95
C ARG A 179 -21.27 11.11 -1.30
N PHE A 180 -21.55 12.19 -2.02
CA PHE A 180 -21.39 13.55 -1.52
C PHE A 180 -22.68 14.03 -0.87
N SER A 181 -22.58 14.66 0.30
CA SER A 181 -23.62 15.51 0.86
C SER A 181 -23.17 16.96 0.71
N VAL A 182 -23.99 17.78 0.05
CA VAL A 182 -23.62 19.15 -0.34
C VAL A 182 -24.71 20.17 -0.02
N VAL A 183 -24.30 21.43 0.16
CA VAL A 183 -25.18 22.60 0.15
C VAL A 183 -24.71 23.54 -0.96
N GLY A 184 -25.57 23.79 -1.95
CA GLY A 184 -25.12 24.36 -3.20
C GLY A 184 -24.05 23.48 -3.85
N GLU A 185 -22.85 24.00 -4.08
CA GLU A 185 -21.72 23.20 -4.60
C GLU A 185 -20.73 22.74 -3.52
N LYS A 186 -20.87 23.26 -2.29
CA LYS A 186 -19.92 23.02 -1.20
C LYS A 186 -20.13 21.67 -0.55
N VAL A 187 -19.07 20.87 -0.51
CA VAL A 187 -19.06 19.54 0.11
C VAL A 187 -19.06 19.67 1.63
N LEU A 188 -20.07 19.07 2.27
CA LEU A 188 -20.19 18.92 3.72
C LEU A 188 -19.64 17.58 4.19
N ARG A 189 -19.87 16.52 3.41
CA ARG A 189 -19.44 15.17 3.69
C ARG A 189 -19.19 14.41 2.40
N LEU A 190 -18.17 13.59 2.40
CA LEU A 190 -17.97 12.50 1.45
C LEU A 190 -17.99 11.18 2.22
N GLU A 191 -18.72 10.21 1.70
CA GLU A 191 -18.63 8.81 2.13
C GLU A 191 -18.32 7.93 0.93
N GLN A 192 -17.27 7.11 1.06
CA GLN A 192 -16.81 6.22 0.01
C GLN A 192 -17.35 4.80 0.23
N ARG A 193 -17.65 4.12 -0.88
CA ARG A 193 -17.83 2.67 -0.92
C ARG A 193 -16.84 2.09 -1.91
N LEU A 194 -15.88 1.32 -1.42
CA LEU A 194 -14.88 0.58 -2.20
C LEU A 194 -15.20 -0.92 -2.14
N GLY A 195 -14.35 -1.79 -2.66
CA GLY A 195 -14.58 -3.23 -2.69
C GLY A 195 -15.04 -3.76 -4.05
N TYR A 196 -15.32 -2.89 -5.04
CA TYR A 196 -15.76 -3.29 -6.38
C TYR A 196 -14.66 -4.03 -7.18
N LYS A 197 -13.40 -3.87 -6.80
CA LYS A 197 -12.24 -4.56 -7.42
C LYS A 197 -11.76 -5.75 -6.62
N HIS A 198 -12.51 -6.18 -5.62
CA HIS A 198 -12.16 -7.40 -4.89
C HIS A 198 -12.12 -8.62 -5.82
N LYS A 199 -10.96 -9.27 -5.90
CA LYS A 199 -10.65 -10.38 -6.81
C LYS A 199 -10.30 -11.67 -6.08
N GLY A 200 -10.34 -11.65 -4.74
CA GLY A 200 -9.93 -12.78 -3.90
C GLY A 200 -8.43 -13.08 -3.98
N ILE A 201 -7.60 -12.04 -4.12
CA ILE A 201 -6.14 -12.17 -4.29
C ILE A 201 -5.51 -12.98 -3.15
N GLU A 202 -5.93 -12.74 -1.91
CA GLU A 202 -5.37 -13.43 -0.74
C GLU A 202 -5.67 -14.94 -0.76
N GLN A 203 -6.85 -15.34 -1.22
CA GLN A 203 -7.19 -16.76 -1.41
C GLN A 203 -6.37 -17.37 -2.54
N ARG A 204 -6.23 -16.67 -3.68
CA ARG A 204 -5.46 -17.17 -4.82
C ARG A 204 -4.00 -17.48 -4.50
N PHE A 205 -3.40 -16.76 -3.55
CA PHE A 205 -2.05 -17.09 -3.09
C PHE A 205 -1.95 -18.47 -2.44
N THR A 206 -3.01 -18.95 -1.80
CA THR A 206 -3.03 -20.29 -1.17
C THR A 206 -3.11 -21.44 -2.19
N GLU A 207 -3.51 -21.11 -3.43
CA GLU A 207 -3.70 -22.07 -4.52
C GLU A 207 -2.47 -22.17 -5.44
N LEU A 208 -1.52 -21.24 -5.34
CA LEU A 208 -0.37 -21.15 -6.24
C LEU A 208 0.89 -21.79 -5.67
N PRO A 209 1.74 -22.37 -6.54
CA PRO A 209 3.08 -22.77 -6.14
C PRO A 209 3.86 -21.56 -5.58
N PRO A 210 4.45 -21.69 -4.39
CA PRO A 210 5.08 -20.54 -3.71
C PRO A 210 6.15 -19.82 -4.53
N LEU A 211 6.95 -20.56 -5.30
CA LEU A 211 8.01 -19.98 -6.14
C LEU A 211 7.50 -19.26 -7.39
N GLU A 212 6.20 -19.37 -7.72
CA GLU A 212 5.57 -18.71 -8.86
C GLU A 212 4.60 -17.60 -8.45
N ALA A 213 4.18 -17.58 -7.18
CA ALA A 213 3.16 -16.68 -6.66
C ALA A 213 3.59 -15.19 -6.68
N TYR A 214 4.90 -14.88 -6.81
CA TYR A 214 5.38 -13.51 -7.03
C TYR A 214 4.75 -12.83 -8.26
N ARG A 215 4.35 -13.64 -9.26
CA ARG A 215 3.66 -13.13 -10.44
C ARG A 215 2.29 -12.55 -10.09
N LEU A 216 1.57 -13.19 -9.17
CA LEU A 216 0.29 -12.67 -8.68
C LEU A 216 0.50 -11.37 -7.89
N ALA A 217 1.54 -11.32 -7.03
CA ALA A 217 1.89 -10.11 -6.28
C ALA A 217 2.10 -8.91 -7.21
N GLY A 218 2.89 -9.06 -8.27
CA GLY A 218 3.11 -8.00 -9.26
C GLY A 218 1.86 -7.60 -10.08
N ARG A 219 0.72 -8.28 -9.90
CA ARG A 219 -0.56 -8.02 -10.61
C ARG A 219 -1.67 -7.53 -9.69
N VAL A 220 -1.37 -7.31 -8.43
CA VAL A 220 -2.32 -6.68 -7.49
C VAL A 220 -2.67 -5.28 -7.96
N SER A 221 -1.64 -4.46 -8.22
CA SER A 221 -1.76 -3.12 -8.79
C SER A 221 -0.63 -2.91 -9.80
N GLY A 222 -0.96 -2.78 -11.09
CA GLY A 222 0.04 -2.81 -12.17
C GLY A 222 1.02 -1.65 -12.17
N ASP A 223 0.68 -0.54 -11.53
CA ASP A 223 1.54 0.64 -11.35
C ASP A 223 2.45 0.55 -10.10
N SER A 224 2.31 -0.49 -9.30
CA SER A 224 3.15 -0.82 -8.14
C SER A 224 3.70 -2.25 -8.25
N THR A 225 3.85 -2.77 -9.47
CA THR A 225 4.22 -4.17 -9.74
C THR A 225 5.56 -4.55 -9.09
N VAL A 226 6.54 -3.64 -9.10
CA VAL A 226 7.87 -3.85 -8.52
C VAL A 226 7.79 -3.88 -7.00
N ALA A 227 7.12 -2.91 -6.40
CA ALA A 227 7.02 -2.81 -4.95
C ALA A 227 6.29 -4.02 -4.34
N TYR A 228 5.16 -4.45 -4.93
CA TYR A 228 4.44 -5.65 -4.50
C TYR A 228 5.27 -6.94 -4.68
N ALA A 229 5.91 -7.11 -5.84
CA ALA A 229 6.73 -8.29 -6.10
C ALA A 229 7.92 -8.34 -5.13
N TRP A 230 8.53 -7.19 -4.80
CA TRP A 230 9.64 -7.15 -3.84
C TRP A 230 9.19 -7.46 -2.42
N ALA A 231 8.10 -6.85 -1.95
CA ALA A 231 7.57 -7.13 -0.61
C ALA A 231 7.20 -8.61 -0.47
N TRP A 232 6.57 -9.20 -1.49
CA TRP A 232 6.22 -10.62 -1.49
C TRP A 232 7.45 -11.53 -1.52
N CYS A 233 8.43 -11.26 -2.41
CA CYS A 233 9.68 -12.03 -2.45
C CYS A 233 10.45 -11.90 -1.13
N MET A 234 10.50 -10.72 -0.55
CA MET A 234 11.14 -10.49 0.76
C MET A 234 10.46 -11.31 1.87
N ALA A 235 9.12 -11.42 1.87
CA ALA A 235 8.39 -12.25 2.82
C ALA A 235 8.73 -13.74 2.66
N LEU A 236 8.82 -14.23 1.41
CA LEU A 236 9.19 -15.61 1.13
C LEU A 236 10.66 -15.89 1.48
N GLU A 237 11.55 -14.95 1.21
CA GLU A 237 12.98 -15.02 1.55
C GLU A 237 13.19 -14.98 3.06
N SER A 238 12.44 -14.14 3.78
CA SER A 238 12.39 -14.10 5.24
C SER A 238 11.98 -15.48 5.81
N LEU A 239 10.89 -16.04 5.31
CA LEU A 239 10.39 -17.36 5.69
C LEU A 239 11.44 -18.46 5.46
N ALA A 240 12.19 -18.38 4.35
CA ALA A 240 13.21 -19.35 3.97
C ALA A 240 14.60 -19.10 4.60
N GLY A 241 14.80 -17.97 5.30
CA GLY A 241 16.11 -17.53 5.76
C GLY A 241 17.09 -17.26 4.62
N CYS A 242 16.60 -16.93 3.43
CA CYS A 242 17.40 -16.71 2.23
C CYS A 242 18.04 -15.32 2.23
N ARG A 243 19.35 -15.24 2.01
CA ARG A 243 20.05 -13.97 1.81
C ARG A 243 20.21 -13.72 0.31
N VAL A 244 19.64 -12.63 -0.16
CA VAL A 244 19.77 -12.15 -1.54
C VAL A 244 21.14 -11.51 -1.74
N SER A 245 21.76 -11.73 -2.91
CA SER A 245 23.06 -11.15 -3.25
C SER A 245 23.01 -9.62 -3.30
N GLU A 246 24.14 -8.95 -3.11
CA GLU A 246 24.23 -7.49 -3.17
C GLU A 246 23.87 -6.94 -4.55
N ARG A 247 24.30 -7.61 -5.62
CA ARG A 247 23.96 -7.22 -6.99
C ARG A 247 22.45 -7.27 -7.23
N ALA A 248 21.81 -8.40 -6.86
CA ALA A 248 20.36 -8.56 -7.01
C ALA A 248 19.58 -7.53 -6.17
N THR A 249 20.04 -7.24 -4.97
CA THR A 249 19.42 -6.24 -4.08
C THR A 249 19.55 -4.82 -4.67
N SER A 250 20.70 -4.47 -5.27
CA SER A 250 20.90 -3.20 -5.95
C SER A 250 20.03 -3.07 -7.20
N LEU A 251 19.88 -4.15 -7.98
CA LEU A 251 18.98 -4.18 -9.13
C LEU A 251 17.51 -4.02 -8.71
N ARG A 252 17.07 -4.64 -7.61
CA ARG A 252 15.72 -4.45 -7.07
C ARG A 252 15.45 -2.98 -6.70
N ALA A 253 16.41 -2.32 -6.05
CA ALA A 253 16.28 -0.90 -5.73
C ALA A 253 16.25 -0.03 -7.00
N LEU A 254 17.04 -0.35 -8.01
CA LEU A 254 17.00 0.31 -9.32
C LEU A 254 15.60 0.18 -9.96
N LEU A 255 15.01 -1.01 -9.93
CA LEU A 255 13.65 -1.24 -10.45
C LEU A 255 12.62 -0.41 -9.67
N LEU A 256 12.69 -0.37 -8.34
CA LEU A 256 11.76 0.34 -7.48
C LEU A 256 11.81 1.86 -7.70
N GLU A 257 13.01 2.44 -7.80
CA GLU A 257 13.15 3.87 -8.08
C GLU A 257 12.71 4.21 -9.52
N ARG A 258 12.88 3.30 -10.48
CA ARG A 258 12.34 3.48 -11.83
C ARG A 258 10.81 3.44 -11.85
N GLU A 259 10.18 2.57 -11.07
CA GLU A 259 8.72 2.53 -10.89
C GLU A 259 8.21 3.86 -10.29
N ARG A 260 8.88 4.39 -9.27
CA ARG A 260 8.55 5.68 -8.65
C ARG A 260 8.59 6.82 -9.66
N VAL A 261 9.68 6.98 -10.40
CA VAL A 261 9.82 8.02 -11.44
C VAL A 261 8.72 7.90 -12.49
N ALA A 262 8.45 6.69 -13.00
CA ALA A 262 7.42 6.46 -14.02
C ALA A 262 6.02 6.92 -13.56
N ASN A 263 5.67 6.65 -12.30
CA ASN A 263 4.38 7.01 -11.74
C ASN A 263 4.28 8.50 -11.44
N HIS A 264 5.31 9.11 -10.88
CA HIS A 264 5.32 10.55 -10.64
C HIS A 264 5.26 11.37 -11.93
N LEU A 265 5.96 10.95 -13.01
CA LEU A 265 5.81 11.57 -14.32
C LEU A 265 4.37 11.49 -14.83
N GLY A 266 3.75 10.31 -14.71
CA GLY A 266 2.34 10.13 -15.12
C GLY A 266 1.38 11.00 -14.31
N ASP A 267 1.59 11.09 -13.01
CA ASP A 267 0.75 11.87 -12.10
C ASP A 267 0.86 13.38 -12.35
N LEU A 268 2.07 13.89 -12.54
CA LEU A 268 2.27 15.31 -12.84
C LEU A 268 1.56 15.70 -14.14
N GLY A 269 1.62 14.86 -15.17
CA GLY A 269 0.88 15.07 -16.40
C GLY A 269 -0.64 15.10 -16.20
N ALA A 270 -1.17 14.10 -15.47
CA ALA A 270 -2.59 13.99 -15.20
C ALA A 270 -3.13 15.15 -14.35
N LEU A 271 -2.38 15.56 -13.30
CA LEU A 271 -2.75 16.71 -12.46
C LEU A 271 -2.76 18.03 -13.24
N GLY A 272 -1.81 18.22 -14.16
CA GLY A 272 -1.86 19.34 -15.09
C GLY A 272 -3.14 19.32 -15.94
N ASN A 273 -3.49 18.15 -16.48
CA ASN A 273 -4.71 17.99 -17.29
C ASN A 273 -5.99 18.26 -16.50
N ASP A 274 -6.09 17.79 -15.26
CA ASP A 274 -7.25 18.00 -14.39
C ASP A 274 -7.43 19.49 -14.01
N ALA A 275 -6.34 20.26 -14.09
CA ALA A 275 -6.34 21.72 -13.97
C ALA A 275 -6.37 22.45 -15.32
N ALA A 276 -6.82 21.77 -16.39
CA ALA A 276 -6.95 22.29 -17.75
C ALA A 276 -5.61 22.70 -18.43
N PHE A 277 -4.49 22.10 -18.01
CA PHE A 277 -3.16 22.34 -18.56
C PHE A 277 -2.67 21.18 -19.43
N ALA A 278 -3.28 21.02 -20.62
CA ALA A 278 -3.00 19.92 -21.57
C ALA A 278 -1.52 19.86 -22.02
N PHE A 279 -0.80 20.99 -22.04
CA PHE A 279 0.63 21.01 -22.33
C PHE A 279 1.42 20.15 -21.34
N GLY A 280 1.12 20.27 -20.04
CA GLY A 280 1.73 19.44 -19.00
C GLY A 280 1.48 17.96 -19.25
N LEU A 281 0.24 17.56 -19.55
CA LEU A 281 -0.08 16.18 -19.89
C LEU A 281 0.75 15.66 -21.08
N ALA A 282 0.84 16.44 -22.17
CA ALA A 282 1.58 16.05 -23.37
C ALA A 282 3.07 15.82 -23.07
N GLN A 283 3.71 16.75 -22.35
CA GLN A 283 5.15 16.66 -22.05
C GLN A 283 5.47 15.52 -21.07
N PHE A 284 4.76 15.42 -19.97
CA PHE A 284 4.98 14.35 -19.01
C PHE A 284 4.63 12.97 -19.55
N SER A 285 3.61 12.85 -20.40
CA SER A 285 3.28 11.57 -21.07
C SER A 285 4.40 11.11 -22.02
N ARG A 286 5.01 12.06 -22.77
CA ARG A 286 6.17 11.78 -23.63
C ARG A 286 7.36 11.28 -22.77
N LEU A 287 7.71 12.02 -21.72
CA LEU A 287 8.83 11.64 -20.84
C LEU A 287 8.59 10.27 -20.19
N ARG A 288 7.37 10.02 -19.72
CA ARG A 288 6.98 8.72 -19.16
C ARG A 288 7.09 7.60 -20.17
N GLU A 289 6.60 7.80 -21.41
CA GLU A 289 6.69 6.78 -22.44
C GLU A 289 8.14 6.45 -22.82
N ASP A 290 9.00 7.45 -22.97
CA ASP A 290 10.43 7.25 -23.23
C ASP A 290 11.11 6.50 -22.09
N TRP A 291 10.73 6.80 -20.83
CA TRP A 291 11.20 6.09 -19.63
C TRP A 291 10.81 4.62 -19.64
N LEU A 292 9.55 4.32 -19.99
CA LEU A 292 9.01 2.96 -20.03
C LEU A 292 9.56 2.13 -21.21
N ARG A 293 9.82 2.77 -22.36
CA ARG A 293 10.46 2.09 -23.50
C ARG A 293 11.85 1.61 -23.18
N LEU A 294 12.67 2.45 -22.55
CA LEU A 294 14.00 2.02 -22.14
C LEU A 294 13.95 0.93 -21.06
N ALA A 295 12.96 0.96 -20.15
CA ALA A 295 12.75 -0.13 -19.20
C ALA A 295 12.45 -1.47 -19.91
N ARG A 296 11.58 -1.45 -20.92
CA ARG A 296 11.31 -2.65 -21.76
C ARG A 296 12.56 -3.17 -22.45
N ASP A 297 13.35 -2.27 -23.06
CA ASP A 297 14.54 -2.66 -23.83
C ASP A 297 15.67 -3.18 -22.93
N ALA A 298 15.78 -2.67 -21.70
CA ALA A 298 16.82 -3.05 -20.74
C ALA A 298 16.43 -4.27 -19.88
N LEU A 299 15.12 -4.43 -19.55
CA LEU A 299 14.64 -5.32 -18.49
C LEU A 299 13.52 -6.27 -18.96
N GLY A 300 13.16 -6.21 -20.25
CA GLY A 300 12.18 -7.11 -20.89
C GLY A 300 10.71 -6.69 -20.77
N HIS A 301 10.34 -5.80 -19.82
CA HIS A 301 8.97 -5.34 -19.66
C HIS A 301 8.91 -3.85 -19.33
N ARG A 302 7.98 -3.10 -19.98
CA ARG A 302 7.87 -1.63 -19.82
C ARG A 302 7.57 -1.19 -18.37
N LEU A 303 6.78 -1.95 -17.62
CA LEU A 303 6.48 -1.73 -16.20
C LEU A 303 7.36 -2.58 -15.29
N MET A 304 8.36 -3.29 -15.83
CA MET A 304 9.26 -4.18 -15.08
C MET A 304 8.51 -5.31 -14.34
N MET A 305 7.35 -5.71 -14.87
CA MET A 305 6.56 -6.83 -14.35
C MET A 305 7.36 -8.13 -14.44
N ASP A 306 7.28 -8.97 -13.40
CA ASP A 306 8.02 -10.23 -13.26
C ASP A 306 9.56 -10.09 -13.23
N CYS A 307 10.11 -8.87 -13.11
CA CYS A 307 11.55 -8.66 -13.01
C CYS A 307 12.11 -8.99 -11.62
N ILE A 308 11.31 -8.88 -10.55
CA ILE A 308 11.69 -9.35 -9.22
C ILE A 308 11.15 -10.75 -9.04
N VAL A 309 12.04 -11.66 -8.64
CA VAL A 309 11.74 -13.08 -8.45
C VAL A 309 12.28 -13.55 -7.10
N PRO A 310 11.78 -14.66 -6.56
CA PRO A 310 12.32 -15.25 -5.32
C PRO A 310 13.82 -15.48 -5.42
N GLY A 311 14.56 -14.97 -4.44
CA GLY A 311 16.01 -15.03 -4.38
C GLY A 311 16.76 -14.00 -5.21
N GLY A 312 16.08 -13.10 -5.96
CA GLY A 312 16.78 -12.10 -6.76
C GLY A 312 15.97 -11.39 -7.83
N VAL A 313 16.53 -11.30 -9.04
CA VAL A 313 15.94 -10.66 -10.22
C VAL A 313 15.98 -11.59 -11.44
N ALA A 314 15.06 -11.38 -12.37
CA ALA A 314 14.95 -12.19 -13.60
C ALA A 314 15.93 -11.77 -14.68
N ALA A 315 16.34 -10.50 -14.71
CA ALA A 315 17.23 -9.94 -15.71
C ALA A 315 18.43 -9.25 -15.05
N ASP A 316 19.56 -9.29 -15.73
CA ASP A 316 20.77 -8.53 -15.40
C ASP A 316 20.97 -7.41 -16.41
N ILE A 317 21.79 -6.44 -16.09
CA ILE A 317 22.19 -5.35 -16.99
C ILE A 317 23.72 -5.31 -17.16
N ASP A 318 24.16 -5.11 -18.40
CA ASP A 318 25.56 -4.88 -18.73
C ASP A 318 25.93 -3.39 -18.59
N GLN A 319 27.22 -3.09 -18.75
CA GLN A 319 27.72 -1.71 -18.63
C GLN A 319 27.08 -0.78 -19.68
N ALA A 320 26.89 -1.26 -20.91
CA ALA A 320 26.28 -0.45 -21.97
C ALA A 320 24.83 -0.07 -21.64
N THR A 321 24.07 -0.99 -21.06
CA THR A 321 22.71 -0.75 -20.56
C THR A 321 22.74 0.21 -19.37
N SER A 322 23.66 0.02 -18.43
CA SER A 322 23.88 0.91 -17.29
C SER A 322 24.12 2.36 -17.74
N ASP A 323 24.99 2.56 -18.72
CA ASP A 323 25.29 3.88 -19.30
C ASP A 323 24.08 4.51 -20.00
N ARG A 324 23.24 3.70 -20.68
CA ARG A 324 22.00 4.17 -21.30
C ARG A 324 20.99 4.64 -20.24
N LEU A 325 20.85 3.89 -19.17
CA LEU A 325 19.96 4.22 -18.04
C LEU A 325 20.43 5.51 -17.35
N ALA A 326 21.74 5.67 -17.12
CA ALA A 326 22.32 6.88 -16.52
C ALA A 326 22.06 8.12 -17.40
N ARG A 327 22.34 8.03 -18.71
CA ARG A 327 22.05 9.15 -19.65
C ARG A 327 20.57 9.52 -19.68
N GLN A 328 19.67 8.54 -19.57
CA GLN A 328 18.24 8.84 -19.48
C GLN A 328 17.90 9.61 -18.19
N CYS A 329 18.53 9.29 -17.06
CA CYS A 329 18.34 10.05 -15.82
C CYS A 329 18.72 11.53 -16.01
N ASP A 330 19.85 11.82 -16.70
CA ASP A 330 20.30 13.19 -16.96
C ASP A 330 19.35 13.96 -17.89
N LEU A 331 18.77 13.27 -18.89
CA LEU A 331 17.78 13.86 -19.77
C LEU A 331 16.49 14.21 -19.02
N ILE A 332 15.95 13.26 -18.26
CA ILE A 332 14.70 13.43 -17.49
C ILE A 332 14.89 14.55 -16.47
N GLU A 333 16.01 14.62 -15.78
CA GLU A 333 16.26 15.66 -14.78
C GLU A 333 16.17 17.06 -15.38
N ARG A 334 16.85 17.30 -16.51
CA ARG A 334 16.83 18.60 -17.19
C ARG A 334 15.43 19.00 -17.64
N GLU A 335 14.70 18.06 -18.26
CA GLU A 335 13.34 18.33 -18.76
C GLU A 335 12.36 18.58 -17.61
N VAL A 336 12.44 17.77 -16.55
CA VAL A 336 11.58 17.91 -15.35
C VAL A 336 11.86 19.24 -14.63
N GLN A 337 13.12 19.70 -14.58
CA GLN A 337 13.43 21.01 -13.98
C GLN A 337 12.75 22.17 -14.74
N VAL A 338 12.78 22.15 -16.07
CA VAL A 338 12.08 23.16 -16.90
C VAL A 338 10.57 23.08 -16.69
N LEU A 339 10.00 21.87 -16.70
CA LEU A 339 8.56 21.69 -16.49
C LEU A 339 8.13 22.11 -15.09
N ARG A 340 8.97 21.87 -14.07
CA ARG A 340 8.72 22.35 -12.69
C ARG A 340 8.60 23.86 -12.65
N GLN A 341 9.56 24.59 -13.27
CA GLN A 341 9.51 26.04 -13.33
C GLN A 341 8.23 26.53 -14.01
N ILE A 342 7.80 25.89 -15.11
CA ILE A 342 6.55 26.21 -15.78
C ILE A 342 5.35 26.00 -14.85
N TYR A 343 5.31 24.88 -14.09
CA TYR A 343 4.24 24.58 -13.14
C TYR A 343 4.19 25.61 -12.00
N ASP A 344 5.36 26.00 -11.47
CA ASP A 344 5.46 26.95 -10.35
C ASP A 344 5.06 28.38 -10.76
N GLU A 345 5.36 28.78 -12.02
CA GLU A 345 5.06 30.12 -12.55
C GLU A 345 3.67 30.24 -13.20
N HIS A 346 2.99 29.12 -13.51
CA HIS A 346 1.71 29.14 -14.19
C HIS A 346 0.56 29.50 -13.24
N ALA A 347 0.11 30.77 -13.27
CA ALA A 347 -0.90 31.31 -12.35
C ALA A 347 -2.19 30.47 -12.29
N GLY A 348 -2.69 29.97 -13.43
CA GLY A 348 -3.90 29.13 -13.48
C GLY A 348 -3.74 27.77 -12.81
N LEU A 349 -2.54 27.16 -12.84
CA LEU A 349 -2.25 25.93 -12.09
C LEU A 349 -2.19 26.22 -10.59
N GLN A 350 -1.48 27.27 -10.20
CA GLN A 350 -1.34 27.65 -8.79
C GLN A 350 -2.70 27.99 -8.17
N ASP A 351 -3.56 28.70 -8.88
CA ASP A 351 -4.93 29.00 -8.45
C ASP A 351 -5.76 27.73 -8.17
N ARG A 352 -5.62 26.70 -9.03
CA ARG A 352 -6.32 25.43 -8.86
C ARG A 352 -5.68 24.49 -7.83
N PHE A 353 -4.37 24.58 -7.61
CA PHE A 353 -3.64 23.67 -6.75
C PHE A 353 -3.57 24.12 -5.29
N MET A 354 -3.36 25.42 -5.07
CA MET A 354 -3.19 25.97 -3.73
C MET A 354 -4.50 25.90 -2.95
N THR A 355 -4.42 25.47 -1.70
CA THR A 355 -5.52 25.28 -0.75
C THR A 355 -6.56 24.21 -1.13
N THR A 356 -6.53 23.67 -2.34
CA THR A 356 -7.46 22.63 -2.80
C THR A 356 -7.13 21.28 -2.17
N GLY A 357 -8.13 20.62 -1.58
CA GLY A 357 -8.00 19.29 -0.99
C GLY A 357 -7.00 19.22 0.17
N ARG A 358 -7.07 20.19 1.08
CA ARG A 358 -6.12 20.38 2.18
C ARG A 358 -6.30 19.35 3.30
N VAL A 359 -5.19 18.76 3.74
CA VAL A 359 -5.09 17.91 4.93
C VAL A 359 -4.05 18.51 5.88
N THR A 360 -4.48 18.89 7.09
CA THR A 360 -3.54 19.45 8.07
C THR A 360 -2.61 18.38 8.63
N PRO A 361 -1.40 18.75 9.13
CA PRO A 361 -0.48 17.78 9.74
C PRO A 361 -1.09 16.98 10.90
N GLU A 362 -1.95 17.60 11.71
CA GLU A 362 -2.63 16.99 12.85
C GLU A 362 -3.64 15.93 12.38
N LEU A 363 -4.43 16.26 11.35
CA LEU A 363 -5.38 15.32 10.76
C LEU A 363 -4.66 14.14 10.08
N ALA A 364 -3.57 14.43 9.37
CA ALA A 364 -2.73 13.41 8.74
C ALA A 364 -2.17 12.43 9.78
N ALA A 365 -1.64 12.94 10.89
CA ALA A 365 -1.15 12.11 12.00
C ALA A 365 -2.27 11.28 12.65
N CYS A 366 -3.42 11.90 12.94
CA CYS A 366 -4.58 11.24 13.56
C CYS A 366 -5.11 10.08 12.72
N LEU A 367 -5.20 10.25 11.40
CA LEU A 367 -5.70 9.23 10.48
C LEU A 367 -4.62 8.26 9.99
N GLY A 368 -3.35 8.45 10.34
CA GLY A 368 -2.25 7.61 9.94
C GLY A 368 -1.88 7.74 8.46
N LEU A 369 -2.06 8.94 7.87
CA LEU A 369 -1.71 9.21 6.47
C LEU A 369 -0.23 8.93 6.20
N THR A 370 0.06 8.14 5.19
CA THR A 370 1.41 7.66 4.88
C THR A 370 1.84 7.96 3.44
N GLY A 371 3.10 7.68 3.13
CA GLY A 371 3.68 7.83 1.82
C GLY A 371 3.72 9.27 1.32
N LEU A 372 3.64 9.47 0.01
CA LEU A 372 3.66 10.77 -0.65
C LEU A 372 2.63 11.75 -0.07
N ALA A 373 1.39 11.31 0.14
CA ALA A 373 0.34 12.16 0.69
C ALA A 373 0.61 12.57 2.14
N GLY A 374 1.17 11.67 2.94
CA GLY A 374 1.65 11.95 4.29
C GLY A 374 2.78 12.97 4.29
N ARG A 375 3.78 12.79 3.45
CA ARG A 375 4.91 13.71 3.30
C ARG A 375 4.47 15.11 2.86
N ALA A 376 3.44 15.20 1.99
CA ALA A 376 2.83 16.47 1.61
C ALA A 376 2.05 17.16 2.76
N SER A 377 1.69 16.40 3.80
CA SER A 377 0.89 16.85 4.95
C SER A 377 1.69 16.84 6.27
N GLY A 378 2.99 17.02 6.21
CA GLY A 378 3.86 17.18 7.39
C GLY A 378 4.31 15.90 8.08
N GLN A 379 3.98 14.72 7.52
CA GLN A 379 4.45 13.44 8.04
C GLN A 379 5.80 13.09 7.40
N ALA A 380 6.91 13.38 8.10
CA ALA A 380 8.26 13.15 7.61
C ALA A 380 8.67 11.67 7.77
N THR A 381 7.92 10.76 7.15
CA THR A 381 8.18 9.33 7.21
C THR A 381 8.45 8.76 5.82
N ASP A 382 9.49 7.95 5.74
CA ASP A 382 9.86 7.18 4.55
C ASP A 382 10.65 5.95 5.02
N LEU A 383 10.15 4.77 4.71
CA LEU A 383 10.75 3.52 5.19
C LEU A 383 12.22 3.38 4.76
N ARG A 384 12.59 3.93 3.59
CA ARG A 384 13.97 3.93 3.08
C ARG A 384 14.93 4.71 3.99
N CYS A 385 14.41 5.63 4.83
CA CYS A 385 15.16 6.43 5.80
C CYS A 385 14.96 5.93 7.23
N ASP A 386 13.71 5.61 7.60
CA ASP A 386 13.34 5.32 8.99
C ASP A 386 13.80 3.92 9.41
N GLN A 387 13.75 2.96 8.49
CA GLN A 387 14.16 1.57 8.67
C GLN A 387 14.92 1.09 7.42
N PRO A 388 16.08 1.70 7.09
CA PRO A 388 16.76 1.42 5.85
C PRO A 388 17.20 -0.05 5.76
N TRP A 389 16.96 -0.64 4.60
CA TRP A 389 17.43 -1.98 4.27
C TRP A 389 18.39 -1.93 3.07
N PRO A 390 19.21 -2.95 2.83
CA PRO A 390 20.10 -2.96 1.67
C PRO A 390 19.35 -2.79 0.33
N PRO A 391 19.83 -1.90 -0.58
CA PRO A 391 21.02 -1.07 -0.47
C PRO A 391 20.75 0.34 0.09
N TYR A 392 19.51 0.67 0.53
CA TYR A 392 19.15 2.01 1.01
C TYR A 392 19.89 2.44 2.27
N ASP A 393 20.37 1.48 3.07
CA ASP A 393 21.25 1.70 4.23
C ASP A 393 22.58 2.42 3.91
N ARG A 394 22.97 2.44 2.62
CA ARG A 394 24.20 3.06 2.12
C ARG A 394 23.97 4.28 1.24
N LEU A 395 22.72 4.58 0.86
CA LEU A 395 22.41 5.57 -0.19
C LEU A 395 22.08 6.96 0.35
N ALA A 396 21.97 7.14 1.66
CA ALA A 396 21.61 8.40 2.31
C ALA A 396 20.39 9.08 1.63
N VAL A 397 19.25 8.39 1.64
CA VAL A 397 18.00 8.86 1.03
C VAL A 397 17.56 10.16 1.67
N LYS A 398 17.09 11.12 0.86
CA LYS A 398 16.58 12.41 1.31
C LYS A 398 15.07 12.42 1.24
N ILE A 399 14.42 12.71 2.36
CA ILE A 399 12.96 12.86 2.43
C ILE A 399 12.59 14.28 2.03
N SER A 400 11.63 14.41 1.09
CA SER A 400 10.95 15.69 0.82
C SER A 400 9.67 15.76 1.61
N THR A 401 9.43 16.87 2.30
CA THR A 401 8.22 17.11 3.08
C THR A 401 7.65 18.51 2.84
N GLN A 402 6.33 18.59 2.83
CA GLN A 402 5.55 19.82 2.79
C GLN A 402 4.56 19.82 3.97
N ARG A 403 4.05 20.98 4.36
CA ARG A 403 3.10 21.08 5.50
C ARG A 403 1.71 21.58 5.10
N ASN A 404 1.56 22.10 3.87
CA ASN A 404 0.30 22.67 3.42
C ASN A 404 -0.78 21.61 3.19
N GLY A 405 -0.39 20.39 2.80
CA GLY A 405 -1.27 19.25 2.64
C GLY A 405 -2.32 19.39 1.54
N ASP A 406 -2.15 20.32 0.61
CA ASP A 406 -3.02 20.57 -0.53
C ASP A 406 -2.50 19.90 -1.81
N VAL A 407 -3.17 20.11 -2.93
CA VAL A 407 -2.73 19.60 -4.24
C VAL A 407 -1.35 20.13 -4.58
N ALA A 408 -1.07 21.43 -4.33
CA ALA A 408 0.24 22.06 -4.60
C ALA A 408 1.37 21.33 -3.84
N ALA A 409 1.15 21.04 -2.55
CA ALA A 409 2.11 20.29 -1.73
C ALA A 409 2.36 18.87 -2.27
N ARG A 410 1.30 18.15 -2.69
CA ARG A 410 1.42 16.82 -3.28
C ARG A 410 2.12 16.82 -4.64
N VAL A 411 1.96 17.90 -5.43
CA VAL A 411 2.70 18.13 -6.68
C VAL A 411 4.17 18.40 -6.40
N ALA A 412 4.49 19.29 -5.44
CA ALA A 412 5.86 19.62 -5.07
C ALA A 412 6.64 18.40 -4.59
N VAL A 413 6.06 17.56 -3.72
CA VAL A 413 6.69 16.32 -3.26
C VAL A 413 6.99 15.37 -4.43
N ARG A 414 6.11 15.26 -5.44
CA ARG A 414 6.39 14.44 -6.63
C ARG A 414 7.60 14.93 -7.43
N PHE A 415 7.72 16.22 -7.61
CA PHE A 415 8.90 16.79 -8.26
C PHE A 415 10.18 16.50 -7.48
N ASP A 416 10.15 16.67 -6.18
CA ASP A 416 11.31 16.42 -5.32
C ASP A 416 11.67 14.93 -5.29
N GLU A 417 10.68 14.02 -5.23
CA GLU A 417 10.91 12.57 -5.25
C GLU A 417 11.43 12.08 -6.61
N ILE A 418 11.05 12.70 -7.73
CA ILE A 418 11.69 12.42 -9.03
C ILE A 418 13.19 12.75 -8.95
N GLN A 419 13.54 13.93 -8.46
CA GLN A 419 14.95 14.36 -8.37
C GLN A 419 15.75 13.42 -7.47
N GLU A 420 15.20 13.06 -6.32
CA GLU A 420 15.86 12.13 -5.40
C GLU A 420 16.01 10.73 -6.01
N SER A 421 14.96 10.20 -6.66
CA SER A 421 15.04 8.90 -7.32
C SER A 421 16.05 8.88 -8.46
N LEU A 422 16.16 9.96 -9.25
CA LEU A 422 17.19 10.09 -10.31
C LEU A 422 18.60 10.11 -9.71
N ARG A 423 18.80 10.79 -8.56
CA ARG A 423 20.07 10.76 -7.82
C ARG A 423 20.41 9.35 -7.34
N LEU A 424 19.43 8.66 -6.73
CA LEU A 424 19.60 7.29 -6.24
C LEU A 424 19.91 6.31 -7.38
N LEU A 425 19.23 6.43 -8.51
CA LEU A 425 19.46 5.61 -9.69
C LEU A 425 20.91 5.74 -10.20
N ARG A 426 21.43 6.97 -10.28
CA ARG A 426 22.84 7.19 -10.68
C ARG A 426 23.81 6.54 -9.70
N LEU A 427 23.55 6.65 -8.39
CA LEU A 427 24.39 6.01 -7.37
C LEU A 427 24.35 4.49 -7.48
N LEU A 428 23.15 3.91 -7.66
CA LEU A 428 22.98 2.47 -7.84
C LEU A 428 23.70 1.95 -9.08
N LEU A 429 23.59 2.67 -10.21
CA LEU A 429 24.28 2.32 -11.46
C LEU A 429 25.79 2.42 -11.33
N ALA A 430 26.31 3.48 -10.68
CA ALA A 430 27.74 3.69 -10.48
C ALA A 430 28.37 2.68 -9.50
N GLN A 431 27.59 2.17 -8.55
CA GLN A 431 28.01 1.24 -7.51
C GLN A 431 27.61 -0.22 -7.80
N LEU A 432 27.04 -0.48 -8.97
CA LEU A 432 26.57 -1.82 -9.33
C LEU A 432 27.75 -2.78 -9.53
N GLY A 433 28.11 -3.51 -8.46
CA GLY A 433 29.18 -4.48 -8.48
C GLY A 433 28.85 -5.72 -9.31
N GLU A 434 29.86 -6.54 -9.56
CA GLU A 434 29.69 -7.89 -10.12
C GLU A 434 29.07 -8.83 -9.08
N GLY A 435 28.42 -9.91 -9.53
CA GLY A 435 27.88 -10.92 -8.65
C GLY A 435 26.66 -11.62 -9.22
N GLU A 436 26.18 -12.60 -8.48
CA GLU A 436 25.00 -13.38 -8.85
C GLU A 436 23.74 -12.51 -8.79
N THR A 437 22.84 -12.71 -9.76
CA THR A 437 21.52 -12.06 -9.77
C THR A 437 20.45 -12.90 -9.06
N ARG A 438 20.78 -14.12 -8.64
CA ARG A 438 19.88 -15.03 -7.92
C ARG A 438 20.63 -15.81 -6.85
N SER A 439 20.00 -15.91 -5.68
CA SER A 439 20.38 -16.80 -4.59
C SER A 439 19.45 -18.01 -4.56
N ALA A 440 19.97 -19.19 -4.22
CA ALA A 440 19.15 -20.38 -4.07
C ALA A 440 18.20 -20.22 -2.87
N LEU A 441 16.91 -20.46 -3.09
CA LEU A 441 15.88 -20.40 -2.07
C LEU A 441 15.38 -21.81 -1.75
N ARG A 442 15.43 -22.19 -0.47
CA ARG A 442 14.91 -23.48 0.02
C ARG A 442 13.83 -23.21 1.05
N LEU A 443 12.63 -23.65 0.74
CA LEU A 443 11.49 -23.52 1.64
C LEU A 443 11.63 -24.45 2.86
N PRO A 444 11.25 -24.00 4.06
CA PRO A 444 11.37 -24.80 5.26
C PRO A 444 10.39 -25.97 5.26
N PRO A 445 10.77 -27.14 5.79
CA PRO A 445 9.90 -28.33 5.88
C PRO A 445 8.88 -28.25 7.02
N LYS A 446 8.92 -27.20 7.82
CA LYS A 446 8.04 -26.98 8.98
C LYS A 446 7.25 -25.70 8.83
N THR A 447 6.17 -25.59 9.60
CA THR A 447 5.40 -24.35 9.75
C THR A 447 6.33 -23.17 10.09
N ALA A 448 6.19 -22.10 9.33
CA ALA A 448 6.99 -20.90 9.49
C ALA A 448 6.16 -19.64 9.13
N CYS A 449 6.67 -18.48 9.46
CA CYS A 449 6.13 -17.22 8.98
C CYS A 449 7.23 -16.33 8.42
N GLY A 450 6.86 -15.47 7.48
CA GLY A 450 7.75 -14.52 6.89
C GLY A 450 7.05 -13.20 6.63
N ALA A 451 7.82 -12.12 6.57
CA ALA A 451 7.28 -10.81 6.29
C ALA A 451 8.20 -10.02 5.36
N GLY A 452 7.57 -9.19 4.51
CA GLY A 452 8.24 -8.25 3.64
C GLY A 452 7.61 -6.87 3.75
N TRP A 453 8.47 -5.84 3.73
CA TRP A 453 8.05 -4.47 3.94
C TRP A 453 8.88 -3.53 3.08
N VAL A 454 8.24 -2.76 2.19
CA VAL A 454 8.91 -1.97 1.13
C VAL A 454 8.21 -0.63 0.96
N GLU A 455 8.98 0.45 0.81
CA GLU A 455 8.46 1.78 0.47
C GLU A 455 8.20 1.88 -1.04
N GLY A 456 6.97 1.63 -1.46
CA GLY A 456 6.50 1.91 -2.81
C GLY A 456 6.34 3.42 -3.07
N TRP A 457 6.00 3.81 -4.28
CA TRP A 457 5.82 5.22 -4.65
C TRP A 457 4.59 5.88 -4.01
N ARG A 458 3.56 5.09 -3.61
CA ARG A 458 2.41 5.57 -2.82
C ARG A 458 2.66 5.57 -1.32
N GLY A 459 3.61 4.75 -0.86
CA GLY A 459 3.89 4.48 0.55
C GLY A 459 4.23 3.02 0.79
N GLU A 460 4.11 2.58 2.02
CA GLU A 460 4.55 1.29 2.50
C GLU A 460 3.64 0.14 2.04
N ILE A 461 4.22 -0.85 1.39
CA ILE A 461 3.59 -2.13 1.06
C ILE A 461 4.12 -3.18 2.04
N PHE A 462 3.21 -3.90 2.68
CA PHE A 462 3.55 -4.95 3.64
C PHE A 462 2.93 -6.29 3.22
N VAL A 463 3.68 -7.36 3.39
CA VAL A 463 3.23 -8.73 3.12
C VAL A 463 3.56 -9.61 4.32
N ALA A 464 2.57 -10.34 4.84
CA ALA A 464 2.72 -11.38 5.84
C ALA A 464 2.36 -12.74 5.25
N LEU A 465 3.25 -13.72 5.42
CA LEU A 465 3.06 -15.09 4.96
C LEU A 465 3.01 -16.05 6.15
N LEU A 466 2.01 -16.93 6.16
CA LEU A 466 1.96 -18.12 7.01
C LEU A 466 2.15 -19.35 6.13
N TRP A 467 3.11 -20.19 6.50
CA TRP A 467 3.57 -21.36 5.78
C TRP A 467 3.32 -22.64 6.57
N ASP A 468 2.88 -23.71 5.94
CA ASP A 468 2.50 -24.96 6.59
C ASP A 468 3.53 -26.09 6.49
N GLY A 469 4.59 -25.92 5.70
CA GLY A 469 5.70 -26.88 5.60
C GLY A 469 5.39 -28.19 4.87
N GLU A 470 4.25 -28.81 5.16
CA GLU A 470 3.89 -30.15 4.63
C GLU A 470 2.96 -30.10 3.41
N GLY A 471 2.48 -28.92 3.01
CA GLY A 471 1.39 -28.76 2.05
C GLY A 471 1.74 -28.86 0.56
N GLY A 472 2.98 -29.16 0.20
CA GLY A 472 3.36 -29.29 -1.23
C GLY A 472 3.10 -27.98 -2.02
N ALA A 473 2.36 -28.07 -3.13
CA ALA A 473 2.05 -26.91 -3.96
C ALA A 473 1.19 -25.84 -3.26
N ASN A 474 0.40 -26.21 -2.26
CA ASN A 474 -0.55 -25.37 -1.53
C ASN A 474 -0.07 -25.04 -0.10
N ALA A 475 1.23 -24.91 0.12
CA ALA A 475 1.80 -24.73 1.44
C ALA A 475 1.68 -23.30 2.01
N ILE A 476 1.25 -22.32 1.22
CA ILE A 476 0.90 -20.99 1.72
C ILE A 476 -0.48 -21.07 2.37
N ARG A 477 -0.53 -21.08 3.70
CA ARG A 477 -1.80 -21.10 4.44
C ARG A 477 -2.50 -19.75 4.44
N ARG A 478 -1.74 -18.68 4.53
CA ARG A 478 -2.23 -17.30 4.53
C ARG A 478 -1.21 -16.37 3.89
N CYS A 479 -1.68 -15.53 2.98
CA CYS A 479 -0.94 -14.38 2.51
C CYS A 479 -1.79 -13.13 2.78
N HIS A 480 -1.33 -12.23 3.62
CA HIS A 480 -1.94 -10.91 3.78
C HIS A 480 -1.08 -9.88 3.10
N LEU A 481 -1.71 -9.08 2.22
CA LEU A 481 -1.07 -7.94 1.57
C LEU A 481 -1.71 -6.65 2.07
N HIS A 482 -0.87 -5.66 2.30
CA HIS A 482 -1.31 -4.35 2.72
C HIS A 482 -0.78 -3.27 1.78
N ASP A 483 -1.70 -2.43 1.29
CA ASP A 483 -1.42 -1.25 0.45
C ASP A 483 -1.60 0.03 1.28
N PRO A 484 -0.76 1.06 1.10
CA PRO A 484 -0.92 2.34 1.81
C PRO A 484 -2.27 3.03 1.57
N SER A 485 -3.00 2.62 0.53
CA SER A 485 -4.35 3.15 0.25
C SER A 485 -5.37 2.78 1.33
N TRP A 486 -5.12 1.75 2.17
CA TRP A 486 -5.97 1.45 3.32
C TRP A 486 -6.02 2.59 4.34
N GLN A 487 -4.88 3.23 4.63
CA GLN A 487 -4.80 4.41 5.49
C GLN A 487 -5.26 5.68 4.76
N ASN A 488 -4.98 5.78 3.47
CA ASN A 488 -5.07 7.04 2.76
C ASN A 488 -6.49 7.33 2.22
N TRP A 489 -7.29 6.30 1.84
CA TRP A 489 -8.66 6.48 1.40
C TRP A 489 -9.55 7.20 2.44
N PRO A 490 -9.53 6.86 3.74
CA PRO A 490 -10.30 7.62 4.74
C PRO A 490 -9.92 9.09 4.79
N VAL A 491 -8.65 9.44 4.54
CA VAL A 491 -8.20 10.85 4.56
C VAL A 491 -8.79 11.65 3.42
N LEU A 492 -9.02 11.03 2.24
CA LEU A 492 -9.65 11.70 1.11
C LEU A 492 -11.07 12.19 1.44
N GLU A 493 -11.83 11.48 2.28
CA GLU A 493 -13.15 11.92 2.74
C GLU A 493 -13.10 13.25 3.48
N HIS A 494 -12.01 13.51 4.19
CA HIS A 494 -11.79 14.78 4.90
C HIS A 494 -11.19 15.86 3.98
N ALA A 495 -10.31 15.48 3.06
CA ALA A 495 -9.63 16.42 2.17
C ALA A 495 -10.60 17.21 1.27
N VAL A 496 -11.74 16.61 0.93
CA VAL A 496 -12.74 17.25 0.05
C VAL A 496 -13.70 18.18 0.78
N ILE A 497 -13.78 18.13 2.11
CA ILE A 497 -14.70 18.94 2.89
C ILE A 497 -14.39 20.42 2.69
N GLY A 498 -15.44 21.21 2.40
CA GLY A 498 -15.33 22.64 2.17
C GLY A 498 -14.89 23.03 0.75
N ASN A 499 -14.43 22.07 -0.08
CA ASN A 499 -14.22 22.28 -1.51
C ASN A 499 -15.54 22.13 -2.27
N ILE A 500 -15.54 22.41 -3.55
CA ILE A 500 -16.69 22.18 -4.44
C ILE A 500 -16.57 20.82 -5.12
N VAL A 501 -17.71 20.23 -5.50
CA VAL A 501 -17.72 18.89 -6.15
C VAL A 501 -16.85 18.84 -7.41
N PRO A 502 -16.80 19.87 -8.29
CA PRO A 502 -15.91 19.89 -9.46
C PRO A 502 -14.41 19.81 -9.15
N ASP A 503 -13.96 20.09 -7.93
CA ASP A 503 -12.55 19.94 -7.53
C ASP A 503 -12.20 18.48 -7.15
N PHE A 504 -13.20 17.64 -6.94
CA PHE A 504 -12.97 16.25 -6.50
C PHE A 504 -12.06 15.43 -7.43
N PRO A 505 -12.20 15.46 -8.77
CA PRO A 505 -11.29 14.74 -9.66
C PRO A 505 -9.81 15.11 -9.43
N LEU A 506 -9.53 16.41 -9.33
CA LEU A 506 -8.19 16.92 -9.06
C LEU A 506 -7.68 16.50 -7.68
N ILE A 507 -8.52 16.63 -6.65
CA ILE A 507 -8.17 16.19 -5.29
C ILE A 507 -7.89 14.69 -5.27
N ASN A 508 -8.79 13.86 -5.80
CA ASN A 508 -8.64 12.41 -5.85
C ASN A 508 -7.38 12.01 -6.62
N LYS A 509 -7.16 12.58 -7.81
CA LYS A 509 -5.96 12.32 -8.61
C LYS A 509 -4.68 12.73 -7.90
N SER A 510 -4.69 13.79 -7.09
CA SER A 510 -3.51 14.22 -6.34
C SER A 510 -3.05 13.22 -5.27
N PHE A 511 -3.96 12.45 -4.69
CA PHE A 511 -3.63 11.29 -3.84
C PHE A 511 -3.24 10.07 -4.67
N ASN A 512 -3.90 9.86 -5.79
CA ASN A 512 -3.75 8.72 -6.71
C ASN A 512 -3.74 7.36 -6.00
N LEU A 513 -4.77 7.10 -5.20
CA LEU A 513 -4.89 5.88 -4.40
C LEU A 513 -5.24 4.68 -5.28
N SER A 514 -4.80 3.49 -4.88
CA SER A 514 -5.09 2.26 -5.57
C SER A 514 -6.43 1.69 -5.13
N TYR A 515 -7.35 1.48 -6.07
CA TYR A 515 -8.57 0.70 -5.84
C TYR A 515 -8.23 -0.79 -5.74
N ALA A 516 -7.48 -1.31 -6.70
CA ALA A 516 -7.08 -2.72 -6.75
C ALA A 516 -6.19 -3.12 -5.57
N GLY A 517 -5.27 -2.24 -5.11
CA GLY A 517 -4.42 -2.50 -3.95
C GLY A 517 -5.18 -2.46 -2.63
N HIS A 518 -6.25 -1.65 -2.56
CA HIS A 518 -7.14 -1.61 -1.41
C HIS A 518 -8.09 -2.82 -1.39
N ASP A 519 -8.69 -3.14 -2.52
CA ASP A 519 -9.79 -4.12 -2.57
C ASP A 519 -9.29 -5.58 -2.58
N LEU A 520 -8.08 -5.87 -3.13
CA LEU A 520 -7.46 -7.20 -3.27
C LEU A 520 -8.35 -8.23 -4.03
#